data_dbf1f74eb35b4bef28cafb7a234fc9d3
#
_entry.id   dbf1f74eb35b4bef28cafb7a234fc9d3
#
_cell.length_a   1.000
_cell.length_b   1.000
_cell.length_c   1.000
_cell.angle_alpha   90.00
_cell.angle_beta   90.00
_cell.angle_gamma   90.00
#
_symmetry.space_group_name_H-M   'P 1'
#
loop_
_entity.id
_entity.type
_entity.pdbx_description
1 polymer ?
#
loop_
_entity_poly.entity_id
_entity_poly.type
_entity_poly.pdbx_seq_one_letter_code
_entity_poly.pdbx_strand_id
1 'polypeptide(L)'
;MKTALKPYVHENCVTPILKVHADTEVAVHRQEQHAPHRCTVIANDANDQAGNLTDWEQEYDQIGAGRFCGRIDELNFGGLQLFNEHTGRSLHQRCKVWPDSFWFGFPSKRNETRINGQSVESSDVLCRPGSTEFELVTPESFDMLSIVVSKAKLQSHKASEDIDLKLLDAKNYPRLRLSLRTLQNFRYLLRRILQPTINKIDSDLHHDLLIMGLLELLAEEIPNKKVAPSYQHRKAVVERIKDYMATESIAPVTMTTLCEVGCASRRTLQYSFETILGISPMTFLRISRLNRAKRMLCQPSTSSVSEAASFNGFYHLSQFSSDYRQLFGELPSETFAKSHPANNSQLHSNALEPCVRTVPAFQHCLQRRGT
;
A
#
# COMPACT_ATOMS: atom_id res chain seq x y z
N MET A 1 3.62 41.77 -45.81
CA MET A 1 5.03 42.02 -45.52
C MET A 1 5.38 41.16 -44.33
N LYS A 2 5.89 40.00 -44.52
CA LYS A 2 7.24 39.42 -44.62
C LYS A 2 8.18 40.02 -43.58
N THR A 3 8.61 39.30 -42.58
CA THR A 3 10.02 38.92 -42.45
C THR A 3 10.17 37.77 -41.43
N ALA A 4 10.77 36.67 -41.91
CA ALA A 4 11.18 35.48 -41.16
C ALA A 4 12.57 35.72 -40.56
N LEU A 5 12.87 35.06 -39.45
CA LEU A 5 14.23 34.88 -38.96
C LEU A 5 14.50 33.36 -38.81
N LYS A 6 15.59 32.95 -39.48
CA LYS A 6 16.12 31.57 -39.55
C LYS A 6 17.00 31.25 -38.35
N PRO A 7 17.20 29.93 -38.06
CA PRO A 7 18.06 29.47 -36.97
C PRO A 7 19.55 29.41 -37.38
N TYR A 8 20.39 29.53 -36.37
CA TYR A 8 21.87 29.43 -36.48
C TYR A 8 22.29 27.97 -36.29
N VAL A 9 23.01 27.47 -37.30
CA VAL A 9 23.66 26.15 -37.32
C VAL A 9 25.14 26.37 -37.01
N HIS A 10 25.71 25.57 -36.11
CA HIS A 10 27.17 25.40 -36.02
C HIS A 10 27.54 23.96 -36.40
N GLU A 11 28.25 23.87 -37.50
CA GLU A 11 28.93 22.66 -38.00
C GLU A 11 30.30 22.45 -37.35
N ASN A 12 30.71 21.20 -37.44
CA ASN A 12 32.07 20.66 -37.52
C ASN A 12 32.70 20.04 -36.27
N CYS A 13 32.75 18.70 -36.26
CA CYS A 13 34.03 18.02 -36.52
C CYS A 13 33.83 16.54 -36.88
N VAL A 14 34.24 16.18 -38.09
CA VAL A 14 34.29 14.82 -38.62
C VAL A 14 35.70 14.28 -38.44
N THR A 15 35.83 13.07 -37.89
CA THR A 15 36.99 12.21 -38.12
C THR A 15 36.52 10.74 -38.26
N PRO A 16 36.99 10.00 -39.25
CA PRO A 16 36.53 8.64 -39.57
C PRO A 16 37.32 7.59 -38.80
N ILE A 17 36.66 6.60 -38.25
CA ILE A 17 37.28 5.41 -37.69
C ILE A 17 36.83 4.17 -38.44
N LEU A 18 37.81 3.47 -38.89
CA LEU A 18 37.91 2.18 -39.58
C LEU A 18 36.85 1.13 -39.15
N LYS A 19 36.38 0.46 -40.21
CA LYS A 19 35.72 -0.85 -40.13
C LYS A 19 36.74 -1.90 -39.70
N VAL A 20 36.45 -2.60 -38.59
CA VAL A 20 37.02 -3.91 -38.28
C VAL A 20 35.85 -4.88 -38.18
N HIS A 21 35.87 -5.88 -39.05
CA HIS A 21 35.03 -7.06 -38.92
C HIS A 21 35.49 -7.85 -37.68
N ALA A 22 34.58 -8.10 -36.77
CA ALA A 22 34.78 -9.04 -35.72
C ALA A 22 33.53 -9.88 -35.53
N ASP A 23 33.77 -11.11 -35.42
CA ASP A 23 32.97 -12.32 -35.34
C ASP A 23 31.74 -12.24 -34.48
N THR A 24 30.75 -13.04 -34.89
CA THR A 24 29.48 -13.32 -34.23
C THR A 24 29.72 -13.97 -32.86
N GLU A 25 29.87 -13.18 -31.82
CA GLU A 25 29.71 -13.66 -30.45
C GLU A 25 28.23 -13.66 -30.13
N VAL A 26 27.69 -14.87 -29.95
CA VAL A 26 26.40 -15.11 -29.33
C VAL A 26 26.47 -14.56 -27.90
N ALA A 27 25.96 -13.38 -27.71
CA ALA A 27 25.79 -12.78 -26.38
C ALA A 27 24.77 -13.63 -25.62
N VAL A 28 25.24 -14.61 -24.88
CA VAL A 28 24.49 -15.24 -23.80
C VAL A 28 24.21 -14.14 -22.78
N HIS A 29 23.02 -13.60 -22.82
CA HIS A 29 22.50 -12.75 -21.73
C HIS A 29 22.51 -13.62 -20.46
N ARG A 30 23.61 -13.62 -19.72
CA ARG A 30 23.59 -13.92 -18.31
C ARG A 30 22.70 -12.87 -17.66
N GLN A 31 21.44 -13.24 -17.37
CA GLN A 31 20.64 -12.52 -16.40
C GLN A 31 21.50 -12.46 -15.13
N GLU A 32 21.88 -11.26 -14.73
CA GLU A 32 22.50 -11.03 -13.43
C GLU A 32 21.54 -11.59 -12.38
N GLN A 33 21.87 -12.75 -11.84
CA GLN A 33 21.17 -13.33 -10.70
C GLN A 33 21.47 -12.43 -9.51
N HIS A 34 20.58 -11.49 -9.26
CA HIS A 34 20.68 -10.66 -8.07
C HIS A 34 20.52 -11.58 -6.86
N ALA A 35 21.51 -11.57 -5.97
CA ALA A 35 21.43 -12.28 -4.71
C ALA A 35 20.15 -11.84 -3.97
N PRO A 36 19.46 -12.78 -3.27
CA PRO A 36 18.24 -12.44 -2.54
C PRO A 36 18.48 -11.29 -1.57
N HIS A 37 17.72 -10.21 -1.73
CA HIS A 37 17.83 -9.05 -0.87
C HIS A 37 16.78 -9.11 0.23
N ARG A 38 17.24 -9.12 1.49
CA ARG A 38 16.37 -9.06 2.68
C ARG A 38 16.41 -7.67 3.28
N CYS A 39 15.25 -7.12 3.55
CA CYS A 39 15.09 -5.82 4.20
C CYS A 39 14.05 -5.93 5.34
N THR A 40 14.30 -5.22 6.44
CA THR A 40 13.32 -5.00 7.50
C THR A 40 13.22 -3.51 7.75
N VAL A 41 12.03 -2.95 7.64
CA VAL A 41 11.76 -1.53 7.88
C VAL A 41 10.70 -1.39 8.96
N ILE A 42 10.89 -0.41 9.85
CA ILE A 42 9.95 -0.04 10.90
C ILE A 42 9.50 1.38 10.64
N ALA A 43 8.19 1.61 10.66
CA ALA A 43 7.58 2.92 10.50
C ALA A 43 6.73 3.29 11.71
N ASN A 44 6.75 4.56 12.08
CA ASN A 44 5.92 5.13 13.13
C ASN A 44 4.81 6.03 12.55
N ASP A 45 4.68 6.05 11.24
CA ASP A 45 3.68 6.77 10.47
C ASP A 45 3.11 5.91 9.35
N ALA A 46 1.82 6.07 9.06
CA ALA A 46 1.16 5.27 8.01
C ALA A 46 1.63 5.67 6.60
N ASN A 47 1.96 6.95 6.36
CA ASN A 47 2.48 7.40 5.05
C ASN A 47 3.91 6.89 4.83
N ASP A 48 4.75 6.88 5.88
CA ASP A 48 6.09 6.29 5.80
C ASP A 48 6.00 4.79 5.51
N GLN A 49 5.06 4.09 6.18
CA GLN A 49 4.81 2.67 5.94
C GLN A 49 4.43 2.40 4.47
N ALA A 50 3.57 3.24 3.88
CA ALA A 50 3.13 3.12 2.50
C ALA A 50 4.28 3.23 1.48
N GLY A 51 5.35 3.97 1.81
CA GLY A 51 6.53 4.14 0.96
C GLY A 51 7.57 3.03 1.08
N ASN A 52 7.42 2.06 1.97
CA ASN A 52 8.47 1.13 2.34
C ASN A 52 8.47 -0.20 1.56
N LEU A 53 7.45 -0.52 0.78
CA LEU A 53 7.44 -1.70 -0.10
C LEU A 53 8.10 -1.38 -1.43
N THR A 54 9.03 -2.24 -1.85
CA THR A 54 9.79 -2.07 -3.09
C THR A 54 8.85 -2.14 -4.30
N ASP A 55 8.92 -1.13 -5.18
CA ASP A 55 8.20 -1.03 -6.45
C ASP A 55 6.66 -1.00 -6.35
N TRP A 56 6.10 -0.69 -5.17
CA TRP A 56 4.68 -0.48 -5.00
C TRP A 56 4.33 1.01 -5.03
N GLU A 57 3.16 1.32 -5.59
CA GLU A 57 2.50 2.62 -5.42
C GLU A 57 1.42 2.47 -4.36
N GLN A 58 1.56 3.15 -3.22
CA GLN A 58 0.62 3.01 -2.09
C GLN A 58 0.33 4.35 -1.42
N GLU A 59 -0.89 4.48 -0.93
CA GLU A 59 -1.31 5.56 -0.05
C GLU A 59 -2.14 4.99 1.09
N TYR A 60 -1.77 5.31 2.32
CA TYR A 60 -2.43 4.81 3.52
C TYR A 60 -3.11 5.94 4.28
N ASP A 61 -4.40 5.78 4.53
CA ASP A 61 -5.14 6.60 5.47
C ASP A 61 -5.33 5.83 6.78
N GLN A 62 -4.78 6.35 7.88
CA GLN A 62 -5.05 5.80 9.20
C GLN A 62 -6.50 6.07 9.58
N ILE A 63 -7.26 5.00 9.92
CA ILE A 63 -8.65 5.09 10.37
C ILE A 63 -8.81 4.69 11.84
N GLY A 64 -7.90 3.87 12.37
CA GLY A 64 -7.84 3.53 13.79
C GLY A 64 -7.16 4.60 14.63
N ALA A 65 -7.73 4.93 15.79
CA ALA A 65 -7.21 5.95 16.69
C ALA A 65 -5.90 5.54 17.39
N GLY A 66 -5.02 6.51 17.64
CA GLY A 66 -3.77 6.36 18.40
C GLY A 66 -2.52 6.30 17.52
N ARG A 67 -1.36 6.23 18.15
CA ARG A 67 -0.07 6.22 17.45
C ARG A 67 0.05 4.99 16.55
N PHE A 68 0.50 5.20 15.33
CA PHE A 68 0.81 4.14 14.39
C PHE A 68 2.15 3.48 14.75
N CYS A 69 2.23 2.19 14.52
CA CYS A 69 3.48 1.45 14.41
C CYS A 69 3.30 0.42 13.30
N GLY A 70 4.31 0.30 12.47
CA GLY A 70 4.31 -0.65 11.36
C GLY A 70 5.67 -1.30 11.19
N ARG A 71 5.67 -2.46 10.54
CA ARG A 71 6.88 -3.20 10.19
C ARG A 71 6.67 -3.94 8.89
N ILE A 72 7.66 -3.88 8.03
CA ILE A 72 7.76 -4.69 6.83
C ILE A 72 9.02 -5.54 6.93
N ASP A 73 8.84 -6.86 6.79
CA ASP A 73 9.93 -7.81 6.54
C ASP A 73 9.80 -8.26 5.09
N GLU A 74 10.75 -7.88 4.24
CA GLU A 74 10.74 -8.14 2.80
C GLU A 74 11.93 -8.99 2.37
N LEU A 75 11.70 -9.87 1.40
CA LEU A 75 12.69 -10.68 0.73
C LEU A 75 12.40 -10.65 -0.77
N ASN A 76 13.36 -10.16 -1.56
CA ASN A 76 13.23 -10.02 -3.01
C ASN A 76 14.22 -10.97 -3.72
N PHE A 77 13.70 -11.77 -4.68
CA PHE A 77 14.44 -12.73 -5.49
C PHE A 77 14.56 -12.28 -6.95
N GLY A 78 14.33 -11.02 -7.27
CA GLY A 78 14.32 -10.55 -8.65
C GLY A 78 13.13 -11.12 -9.46
N GLY A 79 11.99 -10.39 -9.43
CA GLY A 79 10.73 -10.83 -10.06
C GLY A 79 9.88 -11.79 -9.21
N LEU A 80 10.30 -12.07 -7.98
CA LEU A 80 9.51 -12.65 -6.91
C LEU A 80 9.79 -11.89 -5.62
N GLN A 81 8.77 -11.30 -5.01
CA GLN A 81 8.84 -10.51 -3.78
C GLN A 81 7.99 -11.21 -2.72
N LEU A 82 8.58 -11.53 -1.59
CA LEU A 82 7.89 -12.11 -0.43
C LEU A 82 7.99 -11.13 0.73
N PHE A 83 6.87 -10.81 1.37
CA PHE A 83 6.90 -9.91 2.53
C PHE A 83 5.83 -10.22 3.56
N ASN A 84 6.07 -9.78 4.79
CA ASN A 84 5.06 -9.67 5.82
C ASN A 84 4.96 -8.22 6.26
N GLU A 85 3.81 -7.63 6.10
CA GLU A 85 3.51 -6.30 6.59
C GLU A 85 2.70 -6.39 7.88
N HIS A 86 3.20 -5.75 8.94
CA HIS A 86 2.49 -5.55 10.19
C HIS A 86 2.03 -4.10 10.30
N THR A 87 0.76 -3.89 10.71
CA THR A 87 0.21 -2.56 11.00
C THR A 87 -0.50 -2.56 12.34
N GLY A 88 -0.11 -1.64 13.22
CA GLY A 88 -0.67 -1.54 14.58
C GLY A 88 -2.05 -0.87 14.63
N ARG A 89 -2.43 -0.11 13.62
CA ARG A 89 -3.70 0.60 13.52
C ARG A 89 -4.47 0.20 12.29
N SER A 90 -5.80 0.35 12.36
CA SER A 90 -6.67 0.13 11.20
C SER A 90 -6.36 1.14 10.11
N LEU A 91 -6.27 0.65 8.88
CA LEU A 91 -5.94 1.44 7.69
C LEU A 91 -7.01 1.29 6.61
N HIS A 92 -7.19 2.36 5.85
CA HIS A 92 -7.70 2.33 4.50
C HIS A 92 -6.51 2.54 3.56
N GLN A 93 -6.24 1.56 2.71
CA GLN A 93 -5.06 1.50 1.85
C GLN A 93 -5.49 1.54 0.40
N ARG A 94 -4.85 2.38 -0.40
CA ARG A 94 -4.90 2.34 -1.87
C ARG A 94 -3.57 1.79 -2.35
N CYS A 95 -3.62 0.71 -3.11
CA CYS A 95 -2.45 -0.06 -3.49
C CYS A 95 -2.44 -0.35 -4.97
N LYS A 96 -1.24 -0.32 -5.55
CA LYS A 96 -0.97 -0.76 -6.91
C LYS A 96 0.39 -1.45 -6.94
N VAL A 97 0.39 -2.68 -7.41
CA VAL A 97 1.60 -3.52 -7.50
C VAL A 97 2.33 -3.22 -8.82
N TRP A 98 3.63 -3.48 -8.86
CA TRP A 98 4.44 -3.31 -10.06
C TRP A 98 3.90 -4.09 -11.28
N PRO A 99 4.13 -3.58 -12.53
CA PRO A 99 3.57 -4.15 -13.77
C PRO A 99 3.97 -5.61 -14.01
N ASP A 100 3.18 -6.29 -14.86
CA ASP A 100 3.42 -7.67 -15.31
C ASP A 100 3.67 -8.66 -14.17
N SER A 101 2.90 -8.51 -13.09
CA SER A 101 2.94 -9.35 -11.90
C SER A 101 1.56 -9.81 -11.46
N PHE A 102 1.55 -10.72 -10.49
CA PHE A 102 0.39 -11.07 -9.67
C PHE A 102 0.78 -10.97 -8.20
N TRP A 103 -0.05 -10.30 -7.42
CA TRP A 103 0.03 -10.28 -5.97
C TRP A 103 -0.96 -11.24 -5.34
N PHE A 104 -0.51 -11.97 -4.31
CA PHE A 104 -1.32 -12.83 -3.47
C PHE A 104 -1.12 -12.44 -2.01
N GLY A 105 -2.22 -12.07 -1.34
CA GLY A 105 -2.22 -11.63 0.06
C GLY A 105 -2.94 -12.61 0.97
N PHE A 106 -2.35 -12.87 2.13
CA PHE A 106 -2.81 -13.83 3.14
C PHE A 106 -3.05 -13.11 4.47
N PRO A 107 -4.19 -12.43 4.66
CA PRO A 107 -4.47 -11.63 5.86
C PRO A 107 -4.55 -12.49 7.13
N SER A 108 -4.10 -11.94 8.27
CA SER A 108 -4.18 -12.59 9.58
C SER A 108 -5.61 -12.56 10.15
N LYS A 109 -6.30 -11.43 10.01
CA LYS A 109 -7.68 -11.21 10.50
C LYS A 109 -8.64 -11.06 9.31
N ARG A 110 -9.11 -12.19 8.78
CA ARG A 110 -9.84 -12.21 7.51
C ARG A 110 -11.21 -11.54 7.59
N ASN A 111 -12.03 -11.93 8.56
CA ASN A 111 -13.41 -11.44 8.67
C ASN A 111 -13.53 -9.93 8.86
N GLU A 112 -12.48 -9.27 9.35
CA GLU A 112 -12.41 -7.83 9.55
C GLU A 112 -11.75 -7.10 8.37
N THR A 113 -11.13 -7.85 7.45
CA THR A 113 -10.45 -7.30 6.27
C THR A 113 -11.43 -7.18 5.11
N ARG A 114 -11.30 -6.11 4.32
CA ARG A 114 -12.04 -5.93 3.07
C ARG A 114 -11.07 -5.63 1.93
N ILE A 115 -11.34 -6.21 0.77
CA ILE A 115 -10.68 -5.86 -0.49
C ILE A 115 -11.70 -5.32 -1.47
N ASN A 116 -11.47 -4.12 -2.00
CA ASN A 116 -12.42 -3.39 -2.84
C ASN A 116 -13.84 -3.35 -2.22
N GLY A 117 -13.92 -3.28 -0.89
CA GLY A 117 -15.16 -3.29 -0.11
C GLY A 117 -15.82 -4.66 0.09
N GLN A 118 -15.24 -5.74 -0.41
CA GLN A 118 -15.72 -7.11 -0.17
C GLN A 118 -15.04 -7.69 1.08
N SER A 119 -15.84 -8.25 2.00
CA SER A 119 -15.31 -8.94 3.17
C SER A 119 -14.56 -10.21 2.78
N VAL A 120 -13.46 -10.48 3.46
CA VAL A 120 -12.58 -11.62 3.22
C VAL A 120 -12.96 -12.77 4.16
N GLU A 121 -13.23 -13.94 3.59
CA GLU A 121 -13.59 -15.15 4.35
C GLU A 121 -12.34 -15.95 4.78
N SER A 122 -12.52 -16.95 5.64
CA SER A 122 -11.41 -17.72 6.20
C SER A 122 -10.59 -18.54 5.19
N SER A 123 -11.20 -18.92 4.09
CA SER A 123 -10.59 -19.68 2.99
C SER A 123 -10.14 -18.81 1.81
N ASP A 124 -10.32 -17.47 1.89
CA ASP A 124 -9.96 -16.57 0.81
C ASP A 124 -8.47 -16.21 0.86
N VAL A 125 -7.87 -16.15 -0.32
CA VAL A 125 -6.60 -15.49 -0.61
C VAL A 125 -6.90 -14.28 -1.48
N LEU A 126 -6.34 -13.15 -1.14
CA LEU A 126 -6.46 -11.94 -1.95
C LEU A 126 -5.58 -12.08 -3.19
N CYS A 127 -6.06 -11.65 -4.36
CA CYS A 127 -5.30 -11.71 -5.58
C CYS A 127 -5.56 -10.47 -6.44
N ARG A 128 -4.48 -9.84 -6.94
CA ARG A 128 -4.59 -8.72 -7.89
C ARG A 128 -3.49 -8.79 -8.94
N PRO A 129 -3.83 -8.55 -10.21
CA PRO A 129 -2.82 -8.35 -11.24
C PRO A 129 -2.11 -7.01 -11.02
N GLY A 130 -0.83 -6.96 -11.37
CA GLY A 130 -0.02 -5.75 -11.35
C GLY A 130 -0.62 -4.63 -12.19
N SER A 131 -0.26 -3.38 -11.90
CA SER A 131 -0.80 -2.15 -12.49
C SER A 131 -2.29 -1.92 -12.27
N THR A 132 -2.99 -2.80 -11.55
CA THR A 132 -4.41 -2.64 -11.23
C THR A 132 -4.55 -2.12 -9.81
N GLU A 133 -5.14 -0.94 -9.68
CA GLU A 133 -5.43 -0.36 -8.36
C GLU A 133 -6.46 -1.20 -7.59
N PHE A 134 -6.26 -1.29 -6.29
CA PHE A 134 -7.20 -1.90 -5.37
C PHE A 134 -7.13 -1.23 -4.00
N GLU A 135 -8.18 -1.44 -3.23
CA GLU A 135 -8.29 -0.90 -1.89
C GLU A 135 -8.38 -2.01 -0.86
N LEU A 136 -7.71 -1.79 0.26
CA LEU A 136 -7.84 -2.62 1.45
C LEU A 136 -8.37 -1.78 2.61
N VAL A 137 -9.24 -2.39 3.41
CA VAL A 137 -9.56 -1.92 4.76
C VAL A 137 -9.09 -3.01 5.71
N THR A 138 -8.13 -2.65 6.56
CA THR A 138 -7.48 -3.58 7.49
C THR A 138 -7.76 -3.19 8.94
N PRO A 139 -7.95 -4.16 9.83
CA PRO A 139 -8.22 -3.91 11.25
C PRO A 139 -6.96 -3.55 12.03
N GLU A 140 -7.12 -3.26 13.33
CA GLU A 140 -5.99 -3.05 14.25
C GLU A 140 -5.18 -4.32 14.48
N SER A 141 -3.87 -4.16 14.76
CA SER A 141 -2.92 -5.25 15.02
C SER A 141 -3.01 -6.32 13.94
N PHE A 142 -2.75 -5.93 12.72
CA PHE A 142 -2.96 -6.73 11.54
C PHE A 142 -1.64 -7.12 10.87
N ASP A 143 -1.59 -8.33 10.34
CA ASP A 143 -0.48 -8.82 9.54
C ASP A 143 -0.99 -9.26 8.16
N MET A 144 -0.30 -8.82 7.10
CA MET A 144 -0.50 -9.25 5.73
C MET A 144 0.75 -9.97 5.25
N LEU A 145 0.70 -11.30 5.22
CA LEU A 145 1.73 -12.10 4.55
C LEU A 145 1.42 -12.10 3.06
N SER A 146 2.41 -11.83 2.22
CA SER A 146 2.20 -11.59 0.79
C SER A 146 3.31 -12.15 -0.07
N ILE A 147 2.94 -12.56 -1.29
CA ILE A 147 3.89 -12.89 -2.35
C ILE A 147 3.47 -12.17 -3.63
N VAL A 148 4.43 -11.57 -4.33
CA VAL A 148 4.26 -11.03 -5.67
C VAL A 148 5.19 -11.79 -6.61
N VAL A 149 4.68 -12.18 -7.76
CA VAL A 149 5.43 -12.93 -8.76
C VAL A 149 5.24 -12.34 -10.15
N SER A 150 6.32 -12.23 -10.93
CA SER A 150 6.21 -11.79 -12.32
C SER A 150 5.44 -12.83 -13.16
N LYS A 151 4.59 -12.34 -14.08
CA LYS A 151 3.84 -13.19 -15.01
C LYS A 151 4.76 -14.11 -15.79
N ALA A 152 5.88 -13.59 -16.26
CA ALA A 152 6.87 -14.35 -17.01
C ALA A 152 7.42 -15.55 -16.22
N LYS A 153 7.78 -15.35 -14.94
CA LYS A 153 8.27 -16.43 -14.08
C LYS A 153 7.21 -17.49 -13.80
N LEU A 154 5.97 -17.06 -13.57
CA LEU A 154 4.87 -17.99 -13.35
C LEU A 154 4.55 -18.81 -14.60
N GLN A 155 4.56 -18.17 -15.79
CA GLN A 155 4.29 -18.82 -17.07
C GLN A 155 5.43 -19.74 -17.56
N SER A 156 6.68 -19.43 -17.23
CA SER A 156 7.83 -20.24 -17.67
C SER A 156 7.93 -21.58 -16.94
N HIS A 157 7.20 -21.75 -15.83
CA HIS A 157 7.21 -23.00 -15.09
C HIS A 157 6.31 -24.05 -15.75
N LYS A 158 6.82 -25.25 -16.02
CA LYS A 158 6.08 -26.32 -16.71
C LYS A 158 4.75 -26.69 -16.06
N ALA A 159 4.66 -26.63 -14.73
CA ALA A 159 3.43 -26.90 -14.01
C ALA A 159 2.34 -25.81 -14.20
N SER A 160 2.62 -24.71 -14.90
CA SER A 160 1.62 -23.67 -15.20
C SER A 160 0.75 -23.99 -16.41
N GLU A 161 1.12 -25.01 -17.21
CA GLU A 161 0.39 -25.35 -18.47
C GLU A 161 -1.06 -25.76 -18.21
N ASP A 162 -1.36 -26.35 -17.04
CA ASP A 162 -2.68 -26.80 -16.64
C ASP A 162 -3.51 -25.72 -15.93
N ILE A 163 -2.94 -24.52 -15.69
CA ILE A 163 -3.58 -23.45 -14.93
C ILE A 163 -3.98 -22.29 -15.87
N ASP A 164 -5.26 -21.95 -15.91
CA ASP A 164 -5.71 -20.77 -16.65
C ASP A 164 -5.37 -19.46 -15.91
N LEU A 165 -4.15 -18.98 -16.10
CA LEU A 165 -3.67 -17.74 -15.50
C LEU A 165 -4.46 -16.49 -15.95
N LYS A 166 -5.26 -16.58 -17.04
CA LYS A 166 -6.13 -15.50 -17.50
C LYS A 166 -7.24 -15.21 -16.48
N LEU A 167 -7.62 -16.19 -15.66
CA LEU A 167 -8.56 -15.99 -14.57
C LEU A 167 -8.03 -14.98 -13.54
N LEU A 168 -6.72 -14.92 -13.33
CA LEU A 168 -6.08 -13.98 -12.41
C LEU A 168 -6.08 -12.52 -12.95
N ASP A 169 -6.12 -12.35 -14.28
CA ASP A 169 -6.21 -11.04 -14.91
C ASP A 169 -7.64 -10.45 -14.86
N ALA A 170 -8.64 -11.24 -14.50
CA ALA A 170 -10.02 -10.79 -14.46
C ALA A 170 -10.20 -9.73 -13.36
N LYS A 171 -10.56 -8.50 -13.78
CA LYS A 171 -10.75 -7.35 -12.88
C LYS A 171 -11.76 -7.58 -11.74
N ASN A 172 -12.56 -8.62 -11.84
CA ASN A 172 -13.71 -8.89 -10.97
C ASN A 172 -13.46 -9.91 -9.86
N TYR A 173 -12.27 -10.52 -9.79
CA TYR A 173 -11.95 -11.57 -8.81
C TYR A 173 -10.80 -11.14 -7.89
N PRO A 174 -11.08 -10.30 -6.86
CA PRO A 174 -10.04 -9.89 -5.92
C PRO A 174 -9.70 -10.98 -4.89
N ARG A 175 -10.33 -12.15 -4.96
CA ARG A 175 -10.20 -13.25 -3.99
C ARG A 175 -10.26 -14.59 -4.69
N LEU A 176 -9.38 -15.50 -4.27
CA LEU A 176 -9.40 -16.92 -4.62
C LEU A 176 -9.87 -17.71 -3.40
N ARG A 177 -10.70 -18.73 -3.61
CA ARG A 177 -11.15 -19.60 -2.53
C ARG A 177 -10.43 -20.93 -2.60
N LEU A 178 -9.80 -21.32 -1.51
CA LEU A 178 -8.91 -22.46 -1.43
C LEU A 178 -9.26 -23.38 -0.27
N SER A 179 -8.72 -24.61 -0.26
CA SER A 179 -8.82 -25.48 0.90
C SER A 179 -8.03 -24.89 2.07
N LEU A 180 -8.56 -24.99 3.28
CA LEU A 180 -7.90 -24.47 4.48
C LEU A 180 -6.53 -25.15 4.73
N ARG A 181 -6.42 -26.43 4.36
CA ARG A 181 -5.20 -27.22 4.56
C ARG A 181 -4.07 -26.70 3.66
N THR A 182 -4.31 -26.59 2.36
CA THR A 182 -3.34 -26.08 1.38
C THR A 182 -2.90 -24.65 1.72
N LEU A 183 -3.89 -23.82 2.08
CA LEU A 183 -3.63 -22.45 2.52
C LEU A 183 -2.73 -22.39 3.77
N GLN A 184 -2.95 -23.23 4.76
CA GLN A 184 -2.14 -23.29 5.98
C GLN A 184 -0.71 -23.75 5.68
N ASN A 185 -0.54 -24.77 4.84
CA ASN A 185 0.76 -25.30 4.42
C ASN A 185 1.56 -24.22 3.68
N PHE A 186 0.94 -23.53 2.72
CA PHE A 186 1.61 -22.48 1.96
C PHE A 186 1.99 -21.29 2.85
N ARG A 187 1.11 -20.84 3.72
CA ARG A 187 1.43 -19.80 4.72
C ARG A 187 2.58 -20.19 5.65
N TYR A 188 2.65 -21.45 6.04
CA TYR A 188 3.77 -21.96 6.83
C TYR A 188 5.09 -21.85 6.05
N LEU A 189 5.10 -22.28 4.77
CA LEU A 189 6.25 -22.16 3.87
C LEU A 189 6.73 -20.70 3.75
N LEU A 190 5.80 -19.77 3.44
CA LEU A 190 6.13 -18.35 3.31
C LEU A 190 6.75 -17.79 4.60
N ARG A 191 6.14 -18.07 5.75
CA ARG A 191 6.67 -17.62 7.04
C ARG A 191 8.04 -18.23 7.35
N ARG A 192 8.24 -19.49 7.00
CA ARG A 192 9.51 -20.17 7.23
C ARG A 192 10.64 -19.49 6.44
N ILE A 193 10.40 -19.16 5.18
CA ILE A 193 11.39 -18.50 4.32
C ILE A 193 11.68 -17.06 4.80
N LEU A 194 10.68 -16.35 5.32
CA LEU A 194 10.86 -15.00 5.87
C LEU A 194 11.62 -14.97 7.20
N GLN A 195 11.79 -16.10 7.89
CA GLN A 195 12.47 -16.09 9.20
C GLN A 195 13.94 -15.64 9.07
N PRO A 196 14.39 -14.72 9.94
CA PRO A 196 15.79 -14.22 9.90
C PRO A 196 16.85 -15.30 10.16
N THR A 197 16.45 -16.39 10.81
CA THR A 197 17.35 -17.52 11.16
C THR A 197 17.81 -18.34 9.95
N ILE A 198 17.19 -18.16 8.79
CA ILE A 198 17.66 -18.77 7.55
C ILE A 198 18.80 -17.90 7.00
N ASN A 199 20.02 -18.18 7.45
CA ASN A 199 21.23 -17.44 7.07
C ASN A 199 21.68 -17.72 5.64
N LYS A 200 21.21 -18.81 5.02
CA LYS A 200 21.58 -19.20 3.68
C LYS A 200 20.33 -19.40 2.84
N ILE A 201 19.98 -18.37 2.09
CA ILE A 201 18.91 -18.47 1.10
C ILE A 201 19.55 -18.91 -0.20
N ASP A 202 19.29 -20.16 -0.60
CA ASP A 202 19.55 -20.61 -1.95
C ASP A 202 18.46 -19.99 -2.85
N SER A 203 18.87 -19.07 -3.72
CA SER A 203 17.94 -18.30 -4.56
C SER A 203 17.08 -19.21 -5.41
N ASP A 204 17.70 -20.17 -6.09
CA ASP A 204 17.01 -21.00 -7.07
C ASP A 204 16.08 -22.00 -6.40
N LEU A 205 16.55 -22.67 -5.34
CA LEU A 205 15.74 -23.62 -4.59
C LEU A 205 14.52 -22.95 -3.93
N HIS A 206 14.71 -21.81 -3.25
CA HIS A 206 13.60 -21.15 -2.57
C HIS A 206 12.64 -20.50 -3.55
N HIS A 207 13.13 -19.99 -4.68
CA HIS A 207 12.31 -19.49 -5.77
C HIS A 207 11.41 -20.61 -6.33
N ASP A 208 11.98 -21.76 -6.67
CA ASP A 208 11.23 -22.91 -7.19
C ASP A 208 10.20 -23.42 -6.20
N LEU A 209 10.56 -23.56 -4.93
CA LEU A 209 9.61 -23.96 -3.88
C LEU A 209 8.42 -22.99 -3.75
N LEU A 210 8.66 -21.69 -3.86
CA LEU A 210 7.62 -20.68 -3.80
C LEU A 210 6.69 -20.72 -5.01
N ILE A 211 7.26 -20.86 -6.21
CA ILE A 211 6.48 -21.00 -7.46
C ILE A 211 5.65 -22.27 -7.45
N MET A 212 6.28 -23.42 -7.14
CA MET A 212 5.58 -24.70 -7.06
C MET A 212 4.42 -24.66 -6.07
N GLY A 213 4.68 -24.19 -4.84
CA GLY A 213 3.63 -24.06 -3.83
C GLY A 213 2.51 -23.12 -4.23
N LEU A 214 2.82 -22.04 -4.97
CA LEU A 214 1.80 -21.12 -5.49
C LEU A 214 0.97 -21.78 -6.60
N LEU A 215 1.58 -22.52 -7.52
CA LEU A 215 0.88 -23.24 -8.58
C LEU A 215 -0.01 -24.36 -8.03
N GLU A 216 0.46 -25.12 -7.04
CA GLU A 216 -0.35 -26.12 -6.32
C GLU A 216 -1.61 -25.46 -5.68
N LEU A 217 -1.39 -24.31 -5.07
CA LEU A 217 -2.46 -23.51 -4.48
C LEU A 217 -3.48 -23.04 -5.54
N LEU A 218 -3.01 -22.58 -6.71
CA LEU A 218 -3.89 -22.13 -7.81
C LEU A 218 -4.64 -23.28 -8.48
N ALA A 219 -4.04 -24.47 -8.55
CA ALA A 219 -4.69 -25.67 -9.11
C ALA A 219 -5.89 -26.16 -8.28
N GLU A 220 -5.94 -25.83 -6.98
CA GLU A 220 -7.06 -26.18 -6.07
C GLU A 220 -8.16 -25.11 -6.01
N GLU A 221 -8.13 -24.07 -6.87
CA GLU A 221 -9.12 -22.99 -6.80
C GLU A 221 -10.55 -23.51 -6.93
N ILE A 222 -11.39 -23.14 -5.95
CA ILE A 222 -12.82 -23.41 -5.96
C ILE A 222 -13.54 -22.21 -6.57
N PRO A 223 -14.40 -22.39 -7.61
CA PRO A 223 -15.12 -21.30 -8.23
C PRO A 223 -15.84 -20.42 -7.22
N ASN A 224 -15.58 -19.10 -7.28
CA ASN A 224 -16.14 -18.15 -6.32
C ASN A 224 -17.59 -17.78 -6.70
N LYS A 225 -18.41 -17.43 -5.71
CA LYS A 225 -19.77 -16.94 -5.93
C LYS A 225 -19.75 -15.59 -6.64
N LYS A 226 -20.64 -15.40 -7.61
CA LYS A 226 -20.85 -14.11 -8.29
C LYS A 226 -21.17 -13.03 -7.27
N VAL A 227 -20.57 -11.84 -7.46
CA VAL A 227 -20.83 -10.65 -6.64
C VAL A 227 -22.28 -10.21 -6.83
N ALA A 228 -23.00 -9.97 -5.73
CA ALA A 228 -24.41 -9.56 -5.78
C ALA A 228 -24.55 -8.17 -6.44
N PRO A 229 -25.55 -7.94 -7.30
CA PRO A 229 -25.81 -6.64 -7.94
C PRO A 229 -25.94 -5.49 -6.92
N SER A 230 -26.52 -5.74 -5.76
CA SER A 230 -26.64 -4.77 -4.68
C SER A 230 -25.29 -4.30 -4.12
N TYR A 231 -24.26 -5.14 -4.18
CA TYR A 231 -22.90 -4.74 -3.82
C TYR A 231 -22.31 -3.74 -4.81
N GLN A 232 -22.48 -3.97 -6.12
CA GLN A 232 -21.98 -3.05 -7.16
C GLN A 232 -22.61 -1.67 -7.02
N HIS A 233 -23.91 -1.62 -6.73
CA HIS A 233 -24.60 -0.35 -6.47
C HIS A 233 -24.01 0.39 -5.26
N ARG A 234 -23.81 -0.31 -4.12
CA ARG A 234 -23.22 0.30 -2.92
C ARG A 234 -21.80 0.80 -3.17
N LYS A 235 -21.00 0.01 -3.88
CA LYS A 235 -19.64 0.42 -4.27
C LYS A 235 -19.68 1.68 -5.12
N ALA A 236 -20.53 1.75 -6.14
CA ALA A 236 -20.67 2.92 -6.99
C ALA A 236 -21.08 4.18 -6.23
N VAL A 237 -21.91 4.06 -5.18
CA VAL A 237 -22.25 5.19 -4.29
C VAL A 237 -21.01 5.70 -3.55
N VAL A 238 -20.22 4.80 -2.97
CA VAL A 238 -18.99 5.16 -2.24
C VAL A 238 -17.95 5.79 -3.17
N GLU A 239 -17.73 5.21 -4.35
CA GLU A 239 -16.74 5.72 -5.33
C GLU A 239 -17.08 7.14 -5.78
N ARG A 240 -18.36 7.43 -6.14
CA ARG A 240 -18.76 8.80 -6.52
C ARG A 240 -18.44 9.84 -5.44
N ILE A 241 -18.59 9.46 -4.16
CA ILE A 241 -18.27 10.37 -3.06
C ILE A 241 -16.76 10.53 -2.89
N LYS A 242 -15.99 9.46 -3.05
CA LYS A 242 -14.52 9.55 -3.02
C LYS A 242 -14.00 10.47 -4.14
N ASP A 243 -14.50 10.29 -5.36
CA ASP A 243 -14.13 11.11 -6.52
C ASP A 243 -14.47 12.59 -6.27
N TYR A 244 -15.69 12.86 -5.75
CA TYR A 244 -16.08 14.22 -5.36
C TYR A 244 -15.13 14.81 -4.32
N MET A 245 -14.80 14.05 -3.27
CA MET A 245 -13.89 14.50 -2.22
C MET A 245 -12.45 14.69 -2.69
N ALA A 246 -12.02 14.00 -3.74
CA ALA A 246 -10.70 14.19 -4.34
C ALA A 246 -10.62 15.51 -5.11
N THR A 247 -11.72 15.97 -5.72
CA THR A 247 -11.79 17.20 -6.52
C THR A 247 -12.12 18.45 -5.70
N GLU A 248 -12.98 18.31 -4.66
CA GLU A 248 -13.49 19.43 -3.85
C GLU A 248 -12.78 19.51 -2.48
N SER A 249 -11.74 20.33 -2.36
CA SER A 249 -10.93 20.36 -1.13
C SER A 249 -11.44 21.33 -0.04
N ILE A 250 -12.14 22.41 -0.37
CA ILE A 250 -12.35 23.55 0.53
C ILE A 250 -13.82 23.72 0.98
N ALA A 251 -14.80 23.29 0.19
CA ALA A 251 -16.20 23.53 0.52
C ALA A 251 -16.67 22.71 1.75
N PRO A 252 -17.53 23.29 2.60
CA PRO A 252 -18.17 22.53 3.68
C PRO A 252 -19.10 21.48 3.07
N VAL A 253 -18.70 20.21 3.20
CA VAL A 253 -19.47 19.06 2.71
C VAL A 253 -20.48 18.66 3.78
N THR A 254 -21.77 18.75 3.44
CA THR A 254 -22.87 18.34 4.31
C THR A 254 -23.37 16.93 3.96
N MET A 255 -24.17 16.33 4.85
CA MET A 255 -24.85 15.06 4.54
C MET A 255 -25.76 15.18 3.32
N THR A 256 -26.40 16.34 3.12
CA THR A 256 -27.24 16.63 1.95
C THR A 256 -26.41 16.59 0.68
N THR A 257 -25.27 17.30 0.66
CA THR A 257 -24.33 17.26 -0.46
C THR A 257 -23.87 15.83 -0.80
N LEU A 258 -23.55 15.03 0.22
CA LEU A 258 -23.15 13.64 0.01
C LEU A 258 -24.29 12.77 -0.56
N CYS A 259 -25.55 13.03 -0.16
CA CYS A 259 -26.70 12.34 -0.74
C CYS A 259 -26.93 12.71 -2.21
N GLU A 260 -26.76 13.98 -2.56
CA GLU A 260 -26.88 14.49 -3.93
C GLU A 260 -25.79 13.88 -4.83
N VAL A 261 -24.53 13.97 -4.43
CA VAL A 261 -23.37 13.41 -5.15
C VAL A 261 -23.49 11.89 -5.28
N GLY A 262 -23.84 11.22 -4.20
CA GLY A 262 -24.03 9.76 -4.18
C GLY A 262 -25.27 9.29 -4.95
N CYS A 263 -26.18 10.19 -5.35
CA CYS A 263 -27.50 9.88 -5.88
C CYS A 263 -28.20 8.82 -5.01
N ALA A 264 -28.16 9.02 -3.68
CA ALA A 264 -28.62 8.04 -2.72
C ALA A 264 -29.32 8.70 -1.52
N SER A 265 -30.33 8.04 -0.96
CA SER A 265 -30.92 8.47 0.30
C SER A 265 -29.89 8.39 1.43
N ARG A 266 -30.10 9.17 2.50
CA ARG A 266 -29.24 9.15 3.71
C ARG A 266 -29.05 7.72 4.25
N ARG A 267 -30.10 6.91 4.27
CA ARG A 267 -30.06 5.52 4.71
C ARG A 267 -29.19 4.65 3.78
N THR A 268 -29.39 4.79 2.46
CA THR A 268 -28.59 4.07 1.46
C THR A 268 -27.12 4.44 1.53
N LEU A 269 -26.85 5.75 1.69
CA LEU A 269 -25.50 6.27 1.83
C LEU A 269 -24.81 5.68 3.08
N GLN A 270 -25.47 5.77 4.25
CA GLN A 270 -24.97 5.20 5.51
C GLN A 270 -24.65 3.72 5.35
N TYR A 271 -25.61 2.93 4.86
CA TYR A 271 -25.46 1.49 4.66
C TYR A 271 -24.36 1.14 3.65
N SER A 272 -24.20 1.94 2.59
CA SER A 272 -23.13 1.75 1.60
C SER A 272 -21.76 1.92 2.23
N PHE A 273 -21.54 2.98 2.99
CA PHE A 273 -20.27 3.24 3.65
C PHE A 273 -19.92 2.20 4.71
N GLU A 274 -20.88 1.83 5.56
CA GLU A 274 -20.69 0.79 6.58
C GLU A 274 -20.38 -0.57 5.95
N THR A 275 -21.04 -0.91 4.83
CA THR A 275 -20.79 -2.18 4.13
C THR A 275 -19.42 -2.20 3.46
N ILE A 276 -19.05 -1.12 2.75
CA ILE A 276 -17.85 -1.07 1.90
C ILE A 276 -16.60 -0.71 2.71
N LEU A 277 -16.69 0.27 3.61
CA LEU A 277 -15.55 0.82 4.35
C LEU A 277 -15.57 0.51 5.85
N GLY A 278 -16.70 0.05 6.39
CA GLY A 278 -16.83 -0.24 7.82
C GLY A 278 -17.03 0.98 8.71
N ILE A 279 -17.16 2.18 8.15
CA ILE A 279 -17.32 3.45 8.88
C ILE A 279 -18.42 4.29 8.26
N SER A 280 -18.93 5.28 9.01
CA SER A 280 -19.97 6.18 8.52
C SER A 280 -19.43 7.18 7.48
N PRO A 281 -20.28 7.75 6.59
CA PRO A 281 -19.87 8.76 5.60
C PRO A 281 -19.17 9.97 6.23
N MET A 282 -19.72 10.50 7.32
CA MET A 282 -19.15 11.66 8.01
C MET A 282 -17.84 11.36 8.73
N THR A 283 -17.72 10.15 9.29
CA THR A 283 -16.47 9.67 9.88
C THR A 283 -15.39 9.53 8.80
N PHE A 284 -15.73 8.96 7.66
CA PHE A 284 -14.83 8.85 6.52
C PHE A 284 -14.35 10.24 6.04
N LEU A 285 -15.26 11.17 5.85
CA LEU A 285 -14.94 12.54 5.44
C LEU A 285 -13.96 13.21 6.42
N ARG A 286 -14.23 13.11 7.73
CA ARG A 286 -13.37 13.70 8.78
C ARG A 286 -11.99 13.07 8.79
N ILE A 287 -11.91 11.74 8.74
CA ILE A 287 -10.66 10.98 8.73
C ILE A 287 -9.82 11.31 7.48
N SER A 288 -10.44 11.31 6.30
CA SER A 288 -9.74 11.66 5.05
C SER A 288 -9.16 13.07 5.08
N ARG A 289 -9.89 14.04 5.63
CA ARG A 289 -9.39 15.40 5.81
C ARG A 289 -8.23 15.48 6.80
N LEU A 290 -8.28 14.73 7.91
CA LEU A 290 -7.19 14.66 8.89
C LEU A 290 -5.93 14.03 8.28
N ASN A 291 -6.05 12.94 7.51
CA ASN A 291 -4.92 12.31 6.84
C ASN A 291 -4.31 13.25 5.78
N ARG A 292 -5.13 13.98 5.00
CA ARG A 292 -4.62 15.01 4.07
C ARG A 292 -3.91 16.15 4.80
N ALA A 293 -4.46 16.62 5.91
CA ALA A 293 -3.82 17.64 6.73
C ALA A 293 -2.46 17.15 7.26
N LYS A 294 -2.38 15.89 7.68
CA LYS A 294 -1.12 15.28 8.12
C LYS A 294 -0.09 15.21 7.00
N ARG A 295 -0.46 14.74 5.82
CA ARG A 295 0.43 14.73 4.65
C ARG A 295 0.91 16.15 4.30
N MET A 296 0.03 17.15 4.38
CA MET A 296 0.38 18.55 4.15
C MET A 296 1.36 19.07 5.20
N LEU A 297 1.15 18.78 6.49
CA LEU A 297 2.07 19.18 7.58
C LEU A 297 3.48 18.61 7.42
N CYS A 298 3.63 17.48 6.71
CA CYS A 298 4.93 16.88 6.40
C CYS A 298 5.62 17.51 5.18
N GLN A 299 4.94 18.36 4.39
CA GLN A 299 5.50 19.00 3.21
C GLN A 299 6.31 20.26 3.58
N PRO A 300 7.54 20.43 3.05
CA PRO A 300 8.36 21.61 3.32
C PRO A 300 7.71 22.94 2.92
N SER A 301 6.77 22.92 1.98
CA SER A 301 6.04 24.10 1.49
C SER A 301 4.96 24.60 2.43
N THR A 302 4.56 23.83 3.43
CA THR A 302 3.54 24.23 4.39
C THR A 302 4.10 25.24 5.39
N SER A 303 3.46 26.39 5.53
CA SER A 303 3.97 27.48 6.39
C SER A 303 3.49 27.38 7.84
N SER A 304 2.37 26.71 8.10
CA SER A 304 1.80 26.63 9.46
C SER A 304 0.76 25.52 9.63
N VAL A 305 0.52 25.16 10.90
CA VAL A 305 -0.56 24.24 11.29
C VAL A 305 -1.93 24.83 10.93
N SER A 306 -2.11 26.14 11.04
CA SER A 306 -3.36 26.84 10.70
C SER A 306 -3.65 26.74 9.21
N GLU A 307 -2.65 26.90 8.37
CA GLU A 307 -2.78 26.74 6.92
C GLU A 307 -3.24 25.33 6.56
N ALA A 308 -2.55 24.31 7.08
CA ALA A 308 -2.91 22.91 6.83
C ALA A 308 -4.34 22.58 7.29
N ALA A 309 -4.74 23.08 8.45
CA ALA A 309 -6.11 22.92 8.96
C ALA A 309 -7.15 23.58 8.04
N SER A 310 -6.96 24.85 7.72
CA SER A 310 -7.89 25.64 6.91
C SER A 310 -8.03 25.09 5.50
N PHE A 311 -6.93 24.72 4.86
CA PHE A 311 -6.90 24.12 3.52
C PHE A 311 -7.70 22.80 3.47
N ASN A 312 -7.75 22.06 4.58
CA ASN A 312 -8.50 20.82 4.68
C ASN A 312 -9.90 20.99 5.30
N GLY A 313 -10.40 22.23 5.39
CA GLY A 313 -11.77 22.55 5.81
C GLY A 313 -12.02 22.45 7.32
N PHE A 314 -10.98 22.66 8.13
CA PHE A 314 -11.10 22.79 9.58
C PHE A 314 -11.06 24.27 9.98
N TYR A 315 -12.19 24.81 10.35
CA TYR A 315 -12.32 26.24 10.73
C TYR A 315 -12.10 26.51 12.22
N HIS A 316 -12.14 25.46 13.04
CA HIS A 316 -11.92 25.53 14.49
C HIS A 316 -10.65 24.79 14.87
N LEU A 317 -9.55 25.53 15.07
CA LEU A 317 -8.21 24.95 15.33
C LEU A 317 -8.14 24.09 16.58
N SER A 318 -8.88 24.45 17.63
CA SER A 318 -8.94 23.64 18.86
C SER A 318 -9.60 22.28 18.62
N GLN A 319 -10.70 22.25 17.88
CA GLN A 319 -11.36 21.00 17.49
C GLN A 319 -10.48 20.19 16.56
N PHE A 320 -9.84 20.82 15.56
CA PHE A 320 -8.87 20.17 14.69
C PHE A 320 -7.74 19.50 15.49
N SER A 321 -7.13 20.23 16.41
CA SER A 321 -6.02 19.69 17.24
C SER A 321 -6.48 18.52 18.11
N SER A 322 -7.70 18.59 18.67
CA SER A 322 -8.28 17.49 19.45
C SER A 322 -8.52 16.24 18.57
N ASP A 323 -9.14 16.42 17.41
CA ASP A 323 -9.44 15.34 16.46
C ASP A 323 -8.17 14.69 15.92
N TYR A 324 -7.19 15.53 15.57
CA TYR A 324 -5.89 15.10 15.10
C TYR A 324 -5.15 14.26 16.15
N ARG A 325 -5.09 14.76 17.40
CA ARG A 325 -4.49 14.03 18.50
C ARG A 325 -5.21 12.72 18.79
N GLN A 326 -6.52 12.70 18.72
CA GLN A 326 -7.30 11.47 18.90
C GLN A 326 -6.92 10.43 17.83
N LEU A 327 -6.84 10.85 16.55
CA LEU A 327 -6.56 9.94 15.45
C LEU A 327 -5.11 9.47 15.42
N PHE A 328 -4.13 10.38 15.56
CA PHE A 328 -2.72 10.09 15.37
C PHE A 328 -1.93 9.89 16.67
N GLY A 329 -2.50 10.21 17.82
CA GLY A 329 -1.84 10.12 19.12
C GLY A 329 -0.75 11.18 19.33
N GLU A 330 -0.69 12.22 18.48
CA GLU A 330 0.23 13.35 18.55
C GLU A 330 -0.47 14.65 18.17
N LEU A 331 0.09 15.79 18.52
CA LEU A 331 -0.45 17.10 18.14
C LEU A 331 -0.01 17.46 16.70
N PRO A 332 -0.84 18.24 15.95
CA PRO A 332 -0.44 18.72 14.63
C PRO A 332 0.84 19.57 14.66
N SER A 333 1.07 20.30 15.75
CA SER A 333 2.32 21.06 15.95
C SER A 333 3.54 20.16 16.15
N GLU A 334 3.39 18.98 16.75
CA GLU A 334 4.48 18.00 16.88
C GLU A 334 4.84 17.39 15.52
N THR A 335 3.84 17.07 14.71
CA THR A 335 4.06 16.60 13.32
C THR A 335 4.78 17.69 12.49
N PHE A 336 4.29 18.92 12.56
CA PHE A 336 4.87 20.06 11.84
C PHE A 336 6.33 20.31 12.24
N ALA A 337 6.64 20.31 13.55
CA ALA A 337 7.98 20.55 14.06
C ALA A 337 8.99 19.47 13.62
N LYS A 338 8.58 18.22 13.53
CA LYS A 338 9.42 17.11 13.05
C LYS A 338 9.83 17.30 11.59
N SER A 339 8.93 17.82 10.76
CA SER A 339 9.13 17.98 9.32
C SER A 339 9.80 19.31 8.94
N HIS A 340 9.87 20.29 9.88
CA HIS A 340 10.42 21.62 9.66
C HIS A 340 11.48 21.99 10.74
N PRO A 341 12.59 21.24 10.85
CA PRO A 341 13.57 21.44 11.92
C PRO A 341 14.22 22.83 11.93
N ALA A 342 14.33 23.51 10.77
CA ALA A 342 14.92 24.84 10.67
C ALA A 342 14.08 25.94 11.36
N ASN A 343 12.78 25.78 11.50
CA ASN A 343 11.91 26.75 12.17
C ASN A 343 11.96 26.65 13.72
N ASN A 344 12.53 25.59 14.27
CA ASN A 344 12.63 25.37 15.71
C ASN A 344 13.87 26.00 16.38
N SER A 345 14.87 26.45 15.60
CA SER A 345 16.08 27.06 16.12
C SER A 345 15.91 28.48 16.68
N GLN A 346 14.75 29.10 16.52
CA GLN A 346 14.44 30.40 17.11
C GLN A 346 13.72 30.35 18.47
N LEU A 347 13.29 29.18 18.95
CA LEU A 347 12.54 29.05 20.20
C LEU A 347 13.32 28.40 21.36
N HIS A 348 14.51 27.83 21.14
CA HIS A 348 15.31 27.22 22.19
C HIS A 348 16.80 27.52 22.07
N SER A 349 17.17 28.79 22.29
CA SER A 349 18.55 29.12 22.65
C SER A 349 18.75 29.05 24.19
N ASN A 350 18.45 27.90 24.79
CA ASN A 350 18.90 27.53 26.13
C ASN A 350 18.48 26.09 26.44
N ALA A 351 19.32 25.14 26.09
CA ALA A 351 19.62 23.92 26.84
C ALA A 351 20.52 23.01 25.99
N LEU A 352 21.76 22.95 26.37
CA LEU A 352 22.75 21.96 25.92
C LEU A 352 22.41 20.60 26.54
N GLU A 353 22.33 19.51 25.76
CA GLU A 353 23.18 18.32 25.81
C GLU A 353 22.66 17.20 24.92
N PRO A 354 23.52 16.45 24.23
CA PRO A 354 23.10 15.41 23.29
C PRO A 354 22.82 14.10 24.03
N CYS A 355 21.56 13.69 24.10
CA CYS A 355 21.22 12.38 24.63
C CYS A 355 21.02 11.41 23.46
N VAL A 356 22.08 10.68 23.12
CA VAL A 356 21.97 9.44 22.32
C VAL A 356 21.22 8.43 23.17
N ARG A 357 19.95 8.24 22.90
CA ARG A 357 19.17 7.12 23.44
C ARG A 357 18.62 6.30 22.29
N THR A 358 19.29 5.19 22.03
CA THR A 358 18.69 4.00 21.40
C THR A 358 17.45 3.62 22.20
N VAL A 359 16.27 3.76 21.61
CA VAL A 359 15.00 3.49 22.27
C VAL A 359 14.61 2.02 22.06
N PRO A 360 14.45 1.20 23.10
CA PRO A 360 13.83 -0.11 22.98
C PRO A 360 12.30 0.05 23.09
N ALA A 361 11.64 0.52 22.03
CA ALA A 361 10.19 0.70 22.04
C ALA A 361 9.40 -0.58 21.63
N PHE A 362 10.09 -1.66 21.26
CA PHE A 362 9.43 -2.83 20.68
C PHE A 362 9.02 -3.90 21.70
N GLN A 363 9.54 -3.87 22.93
CA GLN A 363 9.18 -4.89 23.93
C GLN A 363 7.77 -4.73 24.52
N HIS A 364 7.18 -3.55 24.51
CA HIS A 364 5.86 -3.32 25.11
C HIS A 364 4.66 -3.70 24.25
N CYS A 365 4.82 -3.81 22.94
CA CYS A 365 3.71 -4.24 22.06
C CYS A 365 3.53 -5.76 22.00
N LEU A 366 4.56 -6.54 22.34
CA LEU A 366 4.52 -8.01 22.28
C LEU A 366 4.22 -8.69 23.63
N GLN A 367 4.36 -7.99 24.77
CA GLN A 367 4.19 -8.58 26.11
C GLN A 367 2.75 -8.62 26.66
N ARG A 368 1.74 -8.12 25.93
CA ARG A 368 0.32 -8.25 26.33
C ARG A 368 -0.42 -9.44 25.72
N ARG A 369 0.28 -10.49 25.33
CA ARG A 369 -0.33 -11.77 24.93
C ARG A 369 0.17 -12.90 25.83
N GLY A 370 -0.16 -12.84 27.11
CA GLY A 370 0.16 -13.91 28.06
C GLY A 370 -0.57 -13.67 29.37
N THR A 371 -1.87 -13.82 29.38
CA THR A 371 -2.75 -14.36 30.45
C THR A 371 -4.15 -14.54 29.86
#